data_5deebd0efde8ba90a360dea383c60ec4
#
_entry.id   5deebd0efde8ba90a360dea383c60ec4
#
_cell.length_a   1.000
_cell.length_b   1.000
_cell.length_c   1.000
_cell.angle_alpha   90.00
_cell.angle_beta   90.00
_cell.angle_gamma   90.00
#
_symmetry.space_group_name_H-M   'P 1'
#
loop_
_entity.id
_entity.type
_entity.pdbx_description
1 polymer ?
#
loop_
_entity_poly.entity_id
_entity_poly.type
_entity_poly.pdbx_seq_one_letter_code
_entity_poly.pdbx_strand_id
1 'polypeptide(L)'
;MANEDFNSTKSFQRQTILNLYNSAIPTEIISFQLDISQEEVENIIEDDRKEQEKLSLKGASSPDASMGLFYLDAVVNIDLAIKHAQNSMWEALKSEPKFDISMEERDTILEKFAKSKVTLVILHVDLVDSTRLLMTLPVDRLSTIIQAFTREMSLIIEAYGGCILKYIGDAILAFFTVNIKDELYLPCVNAVNCARSVIKIIQNGINPILDQNGYPEMSVRIGIDVGDQNAVLQYGWDIIHTLDNNKHEQIMKRPHYDIMGYTVSVAVKMTGLAKPNRFVVGQLVYDALDEKQKSAFKVLNVGSDIWSYVGSRTGVTYSVYSSIA
;
A
#
# COMPACT_ATOMS: atom_id res chain seq x y z
N MET A 1 -33.90 -14.22 -14.39
CA MET A 1 -32.67 -13.81 -15.09
C MET A 1 -32.45 -12.28 -15.06
N ALA A 2 -33.35 -11.43 -15.51
CA ALA A 2 -33.10 -9.95 -15.52
C ALA A 2 -33.05 -9.27 -14.13
N ASN A 3 -33.66 -9.84 -13.10
CA ASN A 3 -33.64 -9.25 -11.73
C ASN A 3 -32.43 -9.66 -10.90
N GLU A 4 -31.78 -10.76 -11.21
CA GLU A 4 -30.57 -11.20 -10.48
C GLU A 4 -29.33 -10.43 -10.93
N ASP A 5 -29.22 -10.11 -12.22
CA ASP A 5 -28.12 -9.29 -12.76
C ASP A 5 -28.19 -7.84 -12.28
N PHE A 6 -29.39 -7.28 -12.10
CA PHE A 6 -29.58 -5.90 -11.63
C PHE A 6 -29.23 -5.73 -10.15
N ASN A 7 -29.54 -6.72 -9.29
CA ASN A 7 -29.16 -6.72 -7.89
C ASN A 7 -27.65 -6.93 -7.68
N SER A 8 -27.02 -7.74 -8.51
CA SER A 8 -25.59 -7.96 -8.50
C SER A 8 -24.82 -6.69 -8.86
N THR A 9 -25.26 -5.96 -9.87
CA THR A 9 -24.62 -4.69 -10.30
C THR A 9 -24.74 -3.59 -9.25
N LYS A 10 -25.90 -3.45 -8.59
CA LYS A 10 -26.06 -2.48 -7.48
C LYS A 10 -25.25 -2.82 -6.24
N SER A 11 -25.14 -4.10 -5.91
CA SER A 11 -24.29 -4.56 -4.80
C SER A 11 -22.81 -4.27 -5.05
N PHE A 12 -22.34 -4.50 -6.28
CA PHE A 12 -20.97 -4.21 -6.70
C PHE A 12 -20.67 -2.68 -6.65
N GLN A 13 -21.60 -1.86 -7.14
CA GLN A 13 -21.46 -0.42 -7.14
C GLN A 13 -21.43 0.15 -5.71
N ARG A 14 -22.31 -0.33 -4.81
CA ARG A 14 -22.28 0.04 -3.38
C ARG A 14 -20.92 -0.28 -2.75
N GLN A 15 -20.40 -1.46 -2.97
CA GLN A 15 -19.13 -1.87 -2.40
C GLN A 15 -17.95 -1.03 -2.93
N THR A 16 -17.98 -0.69 -4.21
CA THR A 16 -16.96 0.17 -4.81
C THR A 16 -16.97 1.57 -4.18
N ILE A 17 -18.14 2.16 -3.93
CA ILE A 17 -18.28 3.45 -3.26
C ILE A 17 -17.69 3.41 -1.85
N LEU A 18 -18.02 2.38 -1.07
CA LEU A 18 -17.53 2.23 0.31
C LEU A 18 -16.01 2.04 0.35
N ASN A 19 -15.46 1.26 -0.58
CA ASN A 19 -14.02 1.06 -0.67
C ASN A 19 -13.27 2.36 -1.01
N LEU A 20 -13.79 3.15 -1.96
CA LEU A 20 -13.21 4.43 -2.33
C LEU A 20 -13.29 5.44 -1.18
N TYR A 21 -14.43 5.48 -0.48
CA TYR A 21 -14.63 6.37 0.67
C TYR A 21 -13.71 5.98 1.84
N ASN A 22 -13.60 4.69 2.15
CA ASN A 22 -12.70 4.18 3.19
C ASN A 22 -11.21 4.39 2.85
N SER A 23 -10.91 4.58 1.56
CA SER A 23 -9.57 4.99 1.08
C SER A 23 -9.38 6.51 1.09
N ALA A 24 -10.19 7.25 1.88
CA ALA A 24 -10.16 8.70 2.03
C ALA A 24 -10.32 9.49 0.72
N ILE A 25 -10.97 8.90 -0.30
CA ILE A 25 -11.30 9.62 -1.54
C ILE A 25 -12.55 10.48 -1.28
N PRO A 26 -12.50 11.81 -1.56
CA PRO A 26 -13.63 12.69 -1.39
C PRO A 26 -14.88 12.27 -2.16
N THR A 27 -16.08 12.47 -1.60
CA THR A 27 -17.35 12.06 -2.19
C THR A 27 -17.59 12.66 -3.57
N GLU A 28 -17.13 13.89 -3.82
CA GLU A 28 -17.19 14.55 -5.13
C GLU A 28 -16.38 13.80 -6.20
N ILE A 29 -15.23 13.25 -5.80
CA ILE A 29 -14.36 12.48 -6.71
C ILE A 29 -14.97 11.11 -6.98
N ILE A 30 -15.52 10.46 -5.95
CA ILE A 30 -16.25 9.18 -6.09
C ILE A 30 -17.43 9.32 -7.04
N SER A 31 -18.23 10.37 -6.84
CA SER A 31 -19.37 10.71 -7.69
C SER A 31 -18.96 10.89 -9.15
N PHE A 32 -17.91 11.63 -9.39
CA PHE A 32 -17.37 11.84 -10.74
C PHE A 32 -16.80 10.57 -11.37
N GLN A 33 -16.12 9.72 -10.58
CA GLN A 33 -15.53 8.47 -11.06
C GLN A 33 -16.55 7.43 -11.51
N LEU A 34 -17.66 7.35 -10.79
CA LEU A 34 -18.67 6.34 -10.99
C LEU A 34 -19.85 6.83 -11.84
N ASP A 35 -19.82 8.10 -12.28
CA ASP A 35 -20.89 8.76 -13.05
C ASP A 35 -22.26 8.67 -12.34
N ILE A 36 -22.25 8.93 -11.02
CA ILE A 36 -23.42 8.95 -10.14
C ILE A 36 -23.49 10.27 -9.37
N SER A 37 -24.67 10.61 -8.84
CA SER A 37 -24.81 11.86 -8.07
C SER A 37 -24.05 11.78 -6.74
N GLN A 38 -23.53 12.92 -6.27
CA GLN A 38 -22.88 13.00 -4.96
C GLN A 38 -23.86 12.63 -3.84
N GLU A 39 -25.13 12.98 -3.97
CA GLU A 39 -26.19 12.61 -3.03
C GLU A 39 -26.37 11.09 -2.92
N GLU A 40 -26.25 10.37 -4.03
CA GLU A 40 -26.30 8.89 -4.04
C GLU A 40 -25.09 8.28 -3.34
N VAL A 41 -23.89 8.84 -3.53
CA VAL A 41 -22.67 8.44 -2.82
C VAL A 41 -22.82 8.64 -1.32
N GLU A 42 -23.27 9.83 -0.89
CA GLU A 42 -23.46 10.19 0.52
C GLU A 42 -24.53 9.33 1.20
N ASN A 43 -25.62 9.03 0.52
CA ASN A 43 -26.68 8.15 1.02
C ASN A 43 -26.16 6.71 1.26
N ILE A 44 -25.36 6.18 0.35
CA ILE A 44 -24.78 4.84 0.49
C ILE A 44 -23.82 4.78 1.70
N ILE A 45 -23.01 5.81 1.90
CA ILE A 45 -22.08 5.91 3.03
C ILE A 45 -22.85 6.03 4.36
N GLU A 46 -23.88 6.85 4.40
CA GLU A 46 -24.70 7.06 5.61
C GLU A 46 -25.49 5.79 5.99
N ASP A 47 -25.99 5.05 5.00
CA ASP A 47 -26.68 3.78 5.23
C ASP A 47 -25.74 2.72 5.78
N ASP A 48 -24.50 2.64 5.27
CA ASP A 48 -23.48 1.73 5.79
C ASP A 48 -23.10 2.09 7.24
N ARG A 49 -22.91 3.37 7.54
CA ARG A 49 -22.64 3.84 8.90
C ARG A 49 -23.74 3.46 9.89
N LYS A 50 -25.00 3.61 9.50
CA LYS A 50 -26.18 3.21 10.32
C LYS A 50 -26.25 1.70 10.52
N GLU A 51 -25.86 0.94 9.51
CA GLU A 51 -25.83 -0.52 9.56
C GLU A 51 -24.72 -1.01 10.50
N GLN A 52 -23.54 -0.40 10.49
CA GLN A 52 -22.43 -0.66 11.40
C GLN A 52 -22.75 -0.26 12.86
N GLU A 53 -23.40 0.88 13.09
CA GLU A 53 -23.87 1.29 14.41
C GLU A 53 -24.90 0.30 15.00
N LYS A 54 -25.82 -0.23 14.19
CA LYS A 54 -26.78 -1.26 14.62
C LYS A 54 -26.12 -2.59 14.96
N LEU A 55 -25.02 -2.95 14.27
CA LEU A 55 -24.25 -4.15 14.54
C LEU A 55 -23.43 -4.02 15.83
N SER A 56 -22.85 -2.85 16.10
CA SER A 56 -22.10 -2.57 17.34
C SER A 56 -23.00 -2.56 18.57
N LEU A 57 -24.24 -2.09 18.44
CA LEU A 57 -25.24 -2.12 19.53
C LEU A 57 -25.79 -3.52 19.85
N LYS A 58 -25.64 -4.49 18.94
CA LYS A 58 -26.12 -5.87 19.14
C LYS A 58 -25.10 -6.82 19.76
N GLY A 59 -23.91 -6.35 20.14
CA GLY A 59 -22.94 -7.13 20.91
C GLY A 59 -22.40 -8.38 20.20
N ALA A 60 -22.53 -8.48 18.89
CA ALA A 60 -22.01 -9.58 18.10
C ALA A 60 -20.70 -9.17 17.42
N SER A 61 -19.64 -9.09 18.20
CA SER A 61 -18.29 -9.06 17.66
C SER A 61 -17.89 -10.47 17.24
N SER A 62 -18.17 -10.87 16.01
CA SER A 62 -17.44 -11.98 15.42
C SER A 62 -16.17 -11.38 14.78
N PRO A 63 -14.97 -11.85 15.15
CA PRO A 63 -13.70 -11.35 14.59
C PRO A 63 -13.57 -11.58 13.07
N ASP A 64 -14.43 -12.42 12.50
CA ASP A 64 -14.37 -12.86 11.11
C ASP A 64 -15.05 -11.91 10.10
N ALA A 65 -15.91 -10.99 10.55
CA ALA A 65 -16.72 -10.19 9.61
C ALA A 65 -15.96 -8.97 9.03
N SER A 66 -14.97 -8.42 9.73
CA SER A 66 -14.25 -7.23 9.27
C SER A 66 -13.08 -7.53 8.33
N MET A 67 -12.54 -8.74 8.33
CA MET A 67 -11.40 -9.12 7.47
C MET A 67 -11.82 -9.58 6.05
N GLY A 68 -13.08 -9.94 5.82
CA GLY A 68 -13.57 -10.36 4.51
C GLY A 68 -13.78 -9.21 3.50
N LEU A 69 -13.73 -7.96 3.95
CA LEU A 69 -13.99 -6.78 3.12
C LEU A 69 -12.75 -6.23 2.39
N PHE A 70 -11.54 -6.65 2.78
CA PHE A 70 -10.29 -6.10 2.24
C PHE A 70 -9.75 -6.81 0.98
N TYR A 71 -10.44 -7.82 0.46
CA TYR A 71 -9.91 -8.70 -0.62
C TYR A 71 -10.71 -8.67 -1.91
N LEU A 72 -11.38 -7.57 -2.21
CA LEU A 72 -11.89 -7.36 -3.55
C LEU A 72 -10.75 -6.88 -4.46
N ASP A 73 -10.75 -7.38 -5.70
CA ASP A 73 -9.83 -6.96 -6.75
C ASP A 73 -9.81 -5.43 -6.81
N ALA A 74 -8.72 -4.81 -6.36
CA ALA A 74 -8.65 -3.37 -6.22
C ALA A 74 -8.66 -2.72 -7.61
N VAL A 75 -9.78 -2.17 -8.02
CA VAL A 75 -9.90 -1.43 -9.28
C VAL A 75 -9.49 0.01 -9.03
N VAL A 76 -8.23 0.33 -9.26
CA VAL A 76 -7.73 1.70 -9.19
C VAL A 76 -7.81 2.34 -10.57
N ASN A 77 -8.52 3.46 -10.68
CA ASN A 77 -8.49 4.27 -11.89
C ASN A 77 -7.14 5.01 -11.99
N ILE A 78 -6.23 4.46 -12.77
CA ILE A 78 -4.85 4.95 -12.87
C ILE A 78 -4.76 6.37 -13.44
N ASP A 79 -5.66 6.76 -14.36
CA ASP A 79 -5.64 8.09 -14.96
C ASP A 79 -6.02 9.17 -13.94
N LEU A 80 -6.96 8.85 -13.05
CA LEU A 80 -7.31 9.74 -11.95
C LEU A 80 -6.20 9.81 -10.90
N ALA A 81 -5.60 8.70 -10.55
CA ALA A 81 -4.47 8.66 -9.64
C ALA A 81 -3.28 9.48 -10.19
N ILE A 82 -3.01 9.43 -11.49
CA ILE A 82 -2.00 10.26 -12.15
C ILE A 82 -2.35 11.75 -12.02
N LYS A 83 -3.59 12.15 -12.31
CA LYS A 83 -4.03 13.55 -12.16
C LYS A 83 -3.96 14.04 -10.72
N HIS A 84 -4.35 13.19 -9.78
CA HIS A 84 -4.22 13.50 -8.35
C HIS A 84 -2.77 13.75 -7.97
N ALA A 85 -1.86 12.85 -8.36
CA ALA A 85 -0.43 13.00 -8.08
C ALA A 85 0.19 14.24 -8.73
N GLN A 86 -0.26 14.62 -9.95
CA GLN A 86 0.15 15.86 -10.60
C GLN A 86 -0.26 17.08 -9.76
N ASN A 87 -1.53 17.15 -9.36
CA ASN A 87 -2.05 18.25 -8.56
C ASN A 87 -1.36 18.33 -7.20
N SER A 88 -1.25 17.21 -6.50
CA SER A 88 -0.62 17.12 -5.19
C SER A 88 0.85 17.55 -5.21
N MET A 89 1.63 17.07 -6.18
CA MET A 89 3.02 17.48 -6.34
C MET A 89 3.13 18.97 -6.66
N TRP A 90 2.27 19.48 -7.53
CA TRP A 90 2.28 20.90 -7.90
C TRP A 90 1.90 21.81 -6.72
N GLU A 91 0.91 21.43 -5.92
CA GLU A 91 0.55 22.13 -4.69
C GLU A 91 1.70 22.10 -3.66
N ALA A 92 2.32 20.94 -3.46
CA ALA A 92 3.44 20.78 -2.55
C ALA A 92 4.64 21.67 -2.90
N LEU A 93 4.93 21.85 -4.19
CA LEU A 93 6.02 22.74 -4.64
C LEU A 93 5.73 24.23 -4.42
N LYS A 94 4.44 24.62 -4.27
CA LYS A 94 4.02 26.01 -4.04
C LYS A 94 3.76 26.36 -2.59
N SER A 95 3.30 25.39 -1.82
CA SER A 95 2.95 25.53 -0.41
C SER A 95 3.61 24.43 0.41
N GLU A 96 3.52 24.50 1.74
CA GLU A 96 3.99 23.39 2.58
C GLU A 96 3.14 22.13 2.32
N PRO A 97 3.76 20.96 2.08
CA PRO A 97 3.04 19.72 1.84
C PRO A 97 2.25 19.32 3.09
N LYS A 98 1.00 18.96 2.91
CA LYS A 98 0.19 18.34 3.96
C LYS A 98 0.54 16.86 4.03
N PHE A 99 0.90 16.37 5.21
CA PHE A 99 1.15 14.96 5.46
C PHE A 99 0.15 14.49 6.51
N ASP A 100 -0.94 13.90 6.05
CA ASP A 100 -2.12 13.54 6.82
C ASP A 100 -2.41 12.03 6.86
N ILE A 101 -1.40 11.21 6.60
CA ILE A 101 -1.54 9.75 6.61
C ILE A 101 -1.60 9.25 8.05
N SER A 102 -2.68 8.54 8.37
CA SER A 102 -2.87 7.89 9.66
C SER A 102 -2.22 6.50 9.67
N MET A 103 -1.56 6.15 10.77
CA MET A 103 -1.01 4.82 11.03
C MET A 103 -1.91 3.97 11.95
N GLU A 104 -3.12 4.42 12.24
CA GLU A 104 -4.01 3.75 13.21
C GLU A 104 -4.47 2.38 12.72
N GLU A 105 -4.77 2.26 11.43
CA GLU A 105 -5.16 0.97 10.84
C GLU A 105 -4.03 -0.05 10.91
N ARG A 106 -2.80 0.37 10.57
CA ARG A 106 -1.59 -0.46 10.73
C ARG A 106 -1.46 -0.97 12.16
N ASP A 107 -1.56 -0.08 13.15
CA ASP A 107 -1.37 -0.44 14.56
C ASP A 107 -2.44 -1.43 15.01
N THR A 108 -3.69 -1.23 14.59
CA THR A 108 -4.80 -2.14 14.84
C THR A 108 -4.57 -3.54 14.25
N ILE A 109 -4.05 -3.60 13.01
CA ILE A 109 -3.74 -4.88 12.35
C ILE A 109 -2.58 -5.57 13.07
N LEU A 110 -1.50 -4.84 13.35
CA LEU A 110 -0.32 -5.41 14.02
C LEU A 110 -0.66 -5.92 15.44
N GLU A 111 -1.52 -5.23 16.18
CA GLU A 111 -1.98 -5.66 17.48
C GLU A 111 -2.71 -7.00 17.41
N LYS A 112 -3.57 -7.22 16.43
CA LYS A 112 -4.27 -8.49 16.21
C LYS A 112 -3.30 -9.66 15.96
N PHE A 113 -2.18 -9.39 15.30
CA PHE A 113 -1.16 -10.38 14.98
C PHE A 113 -0.01 -10.44 15.99
N ALA A 114 -0.05 -9.64 17.06
CA ALA A 114 0.99 -9.61 18.07
C ALA A 114 1.27 -11.02 18.62
N LYS A 115 2.57 -11.37 18.70
CA LYS A 115 3.06 -12.68 19.18
C LYS A 115 2.63 -13.90 18.33
N SER A 116 2.14 -13.69 17.11
CA SER A 116 1.80 -14.77 16.19
C SER A 116 2.73 -14.77 14.97
N LYS A 117 2.80 -15.93 14.30
CA LYS A 117 3.37 -16.03 12.96
C LYS A 117 2.30 -15.64 11.96
N VAL A 118 2.69 -14.85 10.96
CA VAL A 118 1.77 -14.34 9.95
C VAL A 118 2.32 -14.56 8.55
N THR A 119 1.40 -14.87 7.62
CA THR A 119 1.69 -14.86 6.19
C THR A 119 1.40 -13.47 5.65
N LEU A 120 2.40 -12.86 5.04
CA LEU A 120 2.29 -11.50 4.52
C LEU A 120 2.94 -11.42 3.14
N VAL A 121 2.35 -10.59 2.27
CA VAL A 121 3.07 -10.06 1.12
C VAL A 121 3.75 -8.77 1.56
N ILE A 122 5.05 -8.69 1.36
CA ILE A 122 5.85 -7.50 1.66
C ILE A 122 6.17 -6.78 0.37
N LEU A 123 5.96 -5.48 0.36
CA LEU A 123 6.31 -4.58 -0.71
C LEU A 123 7.27 -3.53 -0.19
N HIS A 124 8.43 -3.39 -0.82
CA HIS A 124 9.42 -2.38 -0.50
C HIS A 124 9.67 -1.51 -1.72
N VAL A 125 9.44 -0.21 -1.58
CA VAL A 125 9.67 0.81 -2.61
C VAL A 125 10.85 1.67 -2.18
N ASP A 126 11.81 1.89 -3.07
CA ASP A 126 13.02 2.67 -2.80
C ASP A 126 13.32 3.62 -3.97
N LEU A 127 13.74 4.84 -3.68
CA LEU A 127 14.15 5.80 -4.69
C LEU A 127 15.55 5.47 -5.25
N VAL A 128 15.65 5.56 -6.56
CA VAL A 128 16.94 5.42 -7.25
C VAL A 128 17.72 6.72 -7.13
N ASP A 129 19.00 6.60 -6.77
CA ASP A 129 19.94 7.73 -6.70
C ASP A 129 19.48 8.91 -5.82
N SER A 130 18.72 8.61 -4.75
CA SER A 130 18.23 9.62 -3.81
C SER A 130 19.38 10.45 -3.19
N THR A 131 20.53 9.85 -2.95
CA THR A 131 21.74 10.55 -2.50
C THR A 131 22.16 11.65 -3.48
N ARG A 132 22.01 11.43 -4.81
CA ARG A 132 22.29 12.46 -5.80
C ARG A 132 21.31 13.63 -5.72
N LEU A 133 20.02 13.35 -5.48
CA LEU A 133 19.03 14.40 -5.21
C LEU A 133 19.41 15.22 -3.98
N LEU A 134 19.84 14.56 -2.89
CA LEU A 134 20.34 15.19 -1.67
C LEU A 134 21.53 16.13 -1.91
N MET A 135 22.39 15.80 -2.86
CA MET A 135 23.57 16.59 -3.19
C MET A 135 23.27 17.76 -4.15
N THR A 136 22.15 17.74 -4.83
CA THR A 136 21.80 18.73 -5.88
C THR A 136 20.73 19.73 -5.44
N LEU A 137 19.88 19.39 -4.48
CA LEU A 137 18.76 20.21 -4.03
C LEU A 137 18.97 20.72 -2.60
N PRO A 138 18.51 21.95 -2.29
CA PRO A 138 18.41 22.41 -0.90
C PRO A 138 17.51 21.47 -0.09
N VAL A 139 17.88 21.23 1.18
CA VAL A 139 17.21 20.28 2.08
C VAL A 139 15.69 20.55 2.18
N ASP A 140 15.28 21.82 2.26
CA ASP A 140 13.86 22.19 2.36
C ASP A 140 13.07 21.75 1.11
N ARG A 141 13.64 21.94 -0.06
CA ARG A 141 12.99 21.53 -1.34
C ARG A 141 12.97 20.03 -1.49
N LEU A 142 14.06 19.38 -1.11
CA LEU A 142 14.11 17.93 -1.13
C LEU A 142 13.08 17.33 -0.17
N SER A 143 12.99 17.81 1.08
CA SER A 143 12.02 17.30 2.06
C SER A 143 10.58 17.46 1.55
N THR A 144 10.26 18.60 0.94
CA THR A 144 8.94 18.84 0.29
C THR A 144 8.64 17.79 -0.79
N ILE A 145 9.60 17.55 -1.69
CA ILE A 145 9.43 16.57 -2.79
C ILE A 145 9.28 15.15 -2.23
N ILE A 146 10.11 14.74 -1.27
CA ILE A 146 10.06 13.41 -0.65
C ILE A 146 8.77 13.22 0.12
N GLN A 147 8.29 14.21 0.87
CA GLN A 147 7.01 14.13 1.57
C GLN A 147 5.82 13.98 0.61
N ALA A 148 5.78 14.77 -0.46
CA ALA A 148 4.73 14.65 -1.48
C ALA A 148 4.77 13.29 -2.18
N PHE A 149 5.97 12.83 -2.58
CA PHE A 149 6.17 11.49 -3.14
C PHE A 149 5.67 10.41 -2.18
N THR A 150 6.11 10.44 -0.92
CA THR A 150 5.77 9.42 0.08
C THR A 150 4.26 9.38 0.32
N ARG A 151 3.59 10.54 0.38
CA ARG A 151 2.15 10.63 0.50
C ARG A 151 1.42 9.96 -0.67
N GLU A 152 1.79 10.29 -1.90
CA GLU A 152 1.16 9.69 -3.08
C GLU A 152 1.38 8.17 -3.16
N MET A 153 2.57 7.71 -2.82
CA MET A 153 2.86 6.27 -2.79
C MET A 153 2.03 5.55 -1.72
N SER A 154 1.86 6.16 -0.56
CA SER A 154 1.03 5.60 0.52
C SER A 154 -0.43 5.47 0.11
N LEU A 155 -1.01 6.52 -0.47
CA LEU A 155 -2.39 6.49 -0.98
C LEU A 155 -2.60 5.37 -2.01
N ILE A 156 -1.64 5.14 -2.88
CA ILE A 156 -1.73 4.05 -3.87
C ILE A 156 -1.59 2.68 -3.21
N ILE A 157 -0.67 2.51 -2.27
CA ILE A 157 -0.51 1.25 -1.55
C ILE A 157 -1.80 0.90 -0.80
N GLU A 158 -2.39 1.86 -0.09
CA GLU A 158 -3.66 1.71 0.62
C GLU A 158 -4.82 1.40 -0.34
N ALA A 159 -4.89 2.07 -1.49
CA ALA A 159 -5.92 1.81 -2.52
C ALA A 159 -5.87 0.37 -3.07
N TYR A 160 -4.73 -0.30 -2.99
CA TYR A 160 -4.58 -1.72 -3.32
C TYR A 160 -4.73 -2.66 -2.10
N GLY A 161 -5.18 -2.14 -0.95
CA GLY A 161 -5.36 -2.93 0.28
C GLY A 161 -4.05 -3.25 1.01
N GLY A 162 -2.98 -2.51 0.72
CA GLY A 162 -1.72 -2.59 1.45
C GLY A 162 -1.70 -1.63 2.64
N CYS A 163 -0.97 -1.97 3.67
CA CYS A 163 -0.74 -1.12 4.85
C CYS A 163 0.71 -0.67 4.89
N ILE A 164 0.95 0.60 5.16
CA ILE A 164 2.30 1.12 5.37
C ILE A 164 2.83 0.61 6.72
N LEU A 165 3.93 -0.14 6.69
CA LEU A 165 4.59 -0.56 7.91
C LEU A 165 5.43 0.59 8.50
N LYS A 166 6.31 1.15 7.68
CA LYS A 166 7.17 2.28 8.06
C LYS A 166 7.83 2.94 6.86
N TYR A 167 8.31 4.15 7.11
CA TYR A 167 9.18 4.88 6.20
C TYR A 167 10.64 4.74 6.66
N ILE A 168 11.55 4.53 5.73
CA ILE A 168 12.99 4.37 6.00
C ILE A 168 13.74 5.36 5.10
N GLY A 169 13.89 6.60 5.57
CA GLY A 169 14.37 7.68 4.71
C GLY A 169 13.41 7.96 3.58
N ASP A 170 13.83 7.73 2.36
CA ASP A 170 13.06 7.85 1.12
C ASP A 170 12.40 6.54 0.66
N ALA A 171 12.62 5.45 1.42
CA ALA A 171 12.02 4.15 1.14
C ALA A 171 10.73 3.94 1.95
N ILE A 172 9.81 3.16 1.36
CA ILE A 172 8.55 2.75 1.97
C ILE A 172 8.53 1.25 2.10
N LEU A 173 8.28 0.77 3.30
CA LEU A 173 8.02 -0.64 3.57
C LEU A 173 6.54 -0.82 3.88
N ALA A 174 5.86 -1.66 3.11
CA ALA A 174 4.45 -1.94 3.22
C ALA A 174 4.18 -3.45 3.23
N PHE A 175 3.00 -3.83 3.69
CA PHE A 175 2.58 -5.22 3.70
C PHE A 175 1.12 -5.36 3.29
N PHE A 176 0.78 -6.52 2.74
CA PHE A 176 -0.59 -6.96 2.49
C PHE A 176 -0.83 -8.21 3.34
N THR A 177 -1.92 -8.24 4.08
CA THR A 177 -2.27 -9.38 4.90
C THR A 177 -2.77 -10.53 4.01
N VAL A 178 -2.48 -11.77 4.40
CA VAL A 178 -3.02 -12.97 3.78
C VAL A 178 -3.91 -13.67 4.80
N ASN A 179 -5.18 -13.81 4.49
CA ASN A 179 -6.09 -14.55 5.35
C ASN A 179 -5.82 -16.06 5.23
N ILE A 180 -5.92 -16.80 6.34
CA ILE A 180 -5.66 -18.26 6.39
C ILE A 180 -6.57 -19.06 5.41
N LYS A 181 -7.73 -18.51 5.08
CA LYS A 181 -8.69 -19.10 4.12
C LYS A 181 -8.45 -18.68 2.68
N ASP A 182 -7.62 -17.67 2.45
CA ASP A 182 -7.44 -17.08 1.13
C ASP A 182 -6.24 -17.69 0.42
N GLU A 183 -6.40 -17.94 -0.85
CA GLU A 183 -5.30 -18.23 -1.75
C GLU A 183 -4.35 -17.01 -1.78
N LEU A 184 -3.06 -17.25 -1.93
CA LEU A 184 -2.03 -16.21 -2.07
C LEU A 184 -2.25 -15.31 -3.29
N TYR A 185 -3.09 -15.72 -4.22
CA TYR A 185 -3.32 -15.07 -5.50
C TYR A 185 -3.67 -13.59 -5.36
N LEU A 186 -4.77 -13.28 -4.67
CA LEU A 186 -5.29 -11.92 -4.63
C LEU A 186 -4.34 -10.91 -3.96
N PRO A 187 -3.78 -11.17 -2.75
CA PRO A 187 -2.79 -10.27 -2.17
C PRO A 187 -1.53 -10.09 -3.04
N CYS A 188 -1.06 -11.15 -3.71
CA CYS A 188 0.09 -11.07 -4.61
C CYS A 188 -0.24 -10.24 -5.87
N VAL A 189 -1.40 -10.43 -6.47
CA VAL A 189 -1.86 -9.63 -7.64
C VAL A 189 -2.01 -8.17 -7.26
N ASN A 190 -2.61 -7.87 -6.11
CA ASN A 190 -2.77 -6.51 -5.62
C ASN A 190 -1.41 -5.83 -5.41
N ALA A 191 -0.44 -6.49 -4.79
CA ALA A 191 0.90 -5.96 -4.61
C ALA A 191 1.63 -5.72 -5.95
N VAL A 192 1.47 -6.64 -6.92
CA VAL A 192 2.04 -6.50 -8.27
C VAL A 192 1.39 -5.34 -9.04
N ASN A 193 0.07 -5.21 -8.99
CA ASN A 193 -0.66 -4.12 -9.64
C ASN A 193 -0.36 -2.78 -8.97
N CYS A 194 -0.22 -2.75 -7.64
CA CYS A 194 0.26 -1.60 -6.89
C CYS A 194 1.64 -1.14 -7.40
N ALA A 195 2.61 -2.04 -7.51
CA ALA A 195 3.94 -1.71 -8.02
C ALA A 195 3.91 -1.13 -9.44
N ARG A 196 3.06 -1.67 -10.33
CA ARG A 196 2.85 -1.10 -11.68
C ARG A 196 2.28 0.32 -11.63
N SER A 197 1.30 0.54 -10.75
CA SER A 197 0.66 1.85 -10.59
C SER A 197 1.61 2.87 -9.98
N VAL A 198 2.40 2.51 -8.97
CA VAL A 198 3.47 3.34 -8.40
C VAL A 198 4.40 3.85 -9.50
N ILE A 199 4.91 2.96 -10.35
CA ILE A 199 5.82 3.34 -11.45
C ILE A 199 5.14 4.29 -12.43
N LYS A 200 3.89 4.00 -12.84
CA LYS A 200 3.14 4.88 -13.77
C LYS A 200 2.86 6.25 -13.19
N ILE A 201 2.51 6.35 -11.91
CA ILE A 201 2.25 7.61 -11.23
C ILE A 201 3.52 8.45 -11.15
N ILE A 202 4.67 7.84 -10.87
CA ILE A 202 5.94 8.56 -10.88
C ILE A 202 6.25 9.08 -12.27
N GLN A 203 6.18 8.23 -13.29
CA GLN A 203 6.54 8.60 -14.65
C GLN A 203 5.59 9.63 -15.28
N ASN A 204 4.28 9.48 -15.09
CA ASN A 204 3.27 10.27 -15.79
C ASN A 204 2.59 11.31 -14.88
N GLY A 205 2.72 11.18 -13.56
CA GLY A 205 2.17 12.10 -12.57
C GLY A 205 3.23 13.03 -12.01
N ILE A 206 4.18 12.49 -11.26
CA ILE A 206 5.14 13.25 -10.48
C ILE A 206 6.21 13.89 -11.37
N ASN A 207 6.87 13.10 -12.23
CA ASN A 207 8.00 13.58 -13.04
C ASN A 207 7.65 14.74 -13.98
N PRO A 208 6.50 14.78 -14.68
CA PRO A 208 6.15 15.93 -15.49
C PRO A 208 6.05 17.25 -14.70
N ILE A 209 5.64 17.17 -13.44
CA ILE A 209 5.55 18.35 -12.58
C ILE A 209 6.95 18.78 -12.07
N LEU A 210 7.80 17.81 -11.74
CA LEU A 210 9.19 18.08 -11.40
C LEU A 210 9.95 18.74 -12.54
N ASP A 211 9.86 18.18 -13.75
CA ASP A 211 10.50 18.70 -14.96
C ASP A 211 10.04 20.14 -15.29
N GLN A 212 8.73 20.42 -15.24
CA GLN A 212 8.18 21.76 -15.44
C GLN A 212 8.72 22.81 -14.44
N ASN A 213 9.17 22.37 -13.27
CA ASN A 213 9.73 23.22 -12.23
C ASN A 213 11.26 23.18 -12.17
N GLY A 214 11.91 22.52 -13.14
CA GLY A 214 13.38 22.42 -13.23
C GLY A 214 13.99 21.49 -12.19
N TYR A 215 13.23 20.56 -11.63
CA TYR A 215 13.72 19.54 -10.72
C TYR A 215 14.04 18.23 -11.45
N PRO A 216 15.01 17.43 -10.96
CA PRO A 216 15.33 16.16 -11.56
C PRO A 216 14.17 15.16 -11.46
N GLU A 217 14.01 14.34 -12.50
CA GLU A 217 13.09 13.21 -12.46
C GLU A 217 13.46 12.18 -11.41
N MET A 218 12.45 11.53 -10.87
CA MET A 218 12.56 10.44 -9.89
C MET A 218 12.34 9.09 -10.56
N SER A 219 13.01 8.08 -10.05
CA SER A 219 12.81 6.69 -10.43
C SER A 219 12.77 5.83 -9.18
N VAL A 220 12.05 4.74 -9.22
CA VAL A 220 11.93 3.79 -8.08
C VAL A 220 12.40 2.39 -8.47
N ARG A 221 12.76 1.65 -7.44
CA ARG A 221 12.97 0.20 -7.47
C ARG A 221 12.01 -0.43 -6.47
N ILE A 222 11.43 -1.57 -6.83
CA ILE A 222 10.48 -2.23 -5.94
C ILE A 222 10.82 -3.70 -5.82
N GLY A 223 10.75 -4.23 -4.59
CA GLY A 223 10.87 -5.65 -4.29
C GLY A 223 9.59 -6.16 -3.63
N ILE A 224 9.11 -7.32 -4.07
CA ILE A 224 7.88 -7.94 -3.55
C ILE A 224 8.16 -9.40 -3.22
N ASP A 225 7.86 -9.80 -1.99
CA ASP A 225 7.94 -11.20 -1.60
C ASP A 225 6.74 -11.60 -0.73
N VAL A 226 6.47 -12.90 -0.63
CA VAL A 226 5.42 -13.45 0.21
C VAL A 226 5.95 -14.63 1.02
N GLY A 227 5.51 -14.75 2.27
CA GLY A 227 5.89 -15.89 3.11
C GLY A 227 5.23 -15.90 4.46
N ASP A 228 5.32 -17.07 5.12
CA ASP A 228 4.70 -17.40 6.40
C ASP A 228 5.68 -17.31 7.59
N GLN A 229 6.93 -16.92 7.36
CA GLN A 229 7.96 -16.81 8.37
C GLN A 229 8.17 -15.36 8.82
N ASN A 230 7.07 -14.69 9.13
CA ASN A 230 7.08 -13.34 9.68
C ASN A 230 6.44 -13.37 11.07
N ALA A 231 6.94 -12.53 11.98
CA ALA A 231 6.41 -12.34 13.31
C ALA A 231 6.18 -10.85 13.59
N VAL A 232 5.08 -10.55 14.24
CA VAL A 232 4.80 -9.21 14.76
C VAL A 232 5.39 -9.14 16.17
N LEU A 233 6.33 -8.23 16.36
CA LEU A 233 7.07 -8.05 17.61
C LEU A 233 6.75 -6.68 18.21
N GLN A 234 6.61 -6.65 19.53
CA GLN A 234 6.52 -5.41 20.28
C GLN A 234 7.91 -4.97 20.70
N TYR A 235 8.34 -3.80 20.25
CA TYR A 235 9.67 -3.22 20.55
C TYR A 235 9.65 -2.21 21.71
N GLY A 236 8.48 -1.77 22.14
CA GLY A 236 8.37 -0.77 23.19
C GLY A 236 6.99 -0.15 23.25
N TRP A 237 6.95 1.11 23.66
CA TRP A 237 5.74 1.89 23.84
C TRP A 237 5.93 3.30 23.29
N ASP A 238 4.98 3.74 22.47
CA ASP A 238 4.85 5.15 22.09
C ASP A 238 4.13 5.87 23.24
N ILE A 239 4.69 6.96 23.70
CA ILE A 239 4.11 7.78 24.77
C ILE A 239 3.39 8.96 24.11
N ILE A 240 2.07 8.98 24.23
CA ILE A 240 1.22 10.01 23.67
C ILE A 240 0.72 10.90 24.81
N HIS A 241 1.04 12.19 24.75
CA HIS A 241 0.51 13.18 25.65
C HIS A 241 -0.81 13.74 25.06
N THR A 242 -1.90 13.58 25.77
CA THR A 242 -3.22 14.07 25.40
C THR A 242 -3.77 14.98 26.51
N LEU A 243 -4.68 15.89 26.16
CA LEU A 243 -5.42 16.65 27.17
C LEU A 243 -6.82 16.04 27.29
N ASP A 244 -7.26 15.80 28.51
CA ASP A 244 -8.65 15.42 28.77
C ASP A 244 -9.61 16.60 28.53
N ASN A 245 -10.93 16.35 28.62
CA ASN A 245 -11.97 17.38 28.45
C ASN A 245 -11.84 18.52 29.48
N ASN A 246 -11.12 18.33 30.57
CA ASN A 246 -10.85 19.30 31.61
C ASN A 246 -9.48 19.97 31.48
N LYS A 247 -8.78 19.73 30.35
CA LYS A 247 -7.41 20.21 30.07
C LYS A 247 -6.31 19.67 31.01
N HIS A 248 -6.56 18.52 31.64
CA HIS A 248 -5.51 17.82 32.38
C HIS A 248 -4.70 16.99 31.42
N GLU A 249 -3.38 16.99 31.61
CA GLU A 249 -2.46 16.18 30.81
C GLU A 249 -2.67 14.69 31.16
N GLN A 250 -2.94 13.89 30.14
CA GLN A 250 -3.01 12.44 30.23
C GLN A 250 -1.89 11.82 29.42
N ILE A 251 -1.25 10.81 29.96
CA ILE A 251 -0.23 10.02 29.29
C ILE A 251 -0.85 8.70 28.87
N MET A 252 -0.97 8.52 27.54
CA MET A 252 -1.40 7.25 26.95
C MET A 252 -0.16 6.50 26.45
N LYS A 253 -0.09 5.20 26.74
CA LYS A 253 0.95 4.31 26.20
C LYS A 253 0.34 3.44 25.13
N ARG A 254 0.88 3.51 23.91
CA ARG A 254 0.51 2.65 22.79
C ARG A 254 1.66 1.67 22.53
N PRO A 255 1.39 0.35 22.39
CA PRO A 255 2.44 -0.60 22.01
C PRO A 255 3.03 -0.22 20.64
N HIS A 256 4.36 -0.24 20.54
CA HIS A 256 5.06 -0.06 19.29
C HIS A 256 5.36 -1.41 18.67
N TYR A 257 4.69 -1.75 17.56
CA TYR A 257 4.84 -3.00 16.84
C TYR A 257 5.66 -2.84 15.56
N ASP A 258 6.39 -3.89 15.22
CA ASP A 258 7.08 -4.00 13.92
C ASP A 258 7.01 -5.46 13.42
N ILE A 259 7.24 -5.66 12.13
CA ILE A 259 7.30 -6.98 11.50
C ILE A 259 8.75 -7.37 11.28
N MET A 260 9.11 -8.56 11.76
CA MET A 260 10.40 -9.18 11.48
C MET A 260 10.18 -10.52 10.78
N GLY A 261 10.99 -10.81 9.77
CA GLY A 261 10.94 -12.10 9.11
C GLY A 261 11.82 -12.20 7.88
N TYR A 262 11.93 -13.43 7.38
CA TYR A 262 12.67 -13.73 6.16
C TYR A 262 12.12 -12.94 4.96
N THR A 263 10.79 -12.90 4.82
CA THR A 263 10.08 -12.23 3.72
C THR A 263 10.41 -10.74 3.67
N VAL A 264 10.44 -10.05 4.82
CA VAL A 264 10.82 -8.63 4.92
C VAL A 264 12.24 -8.44 4.39
N SER A 265 13.18 -9.25 4.88
CA SER A 265 14.59 -9.13 4.49
C SER A 265 14.81 -9.42 3.00
N VAL A 266 14.10 -10.41 2.47
CA VAL A 266 14.20 -10.81 1.05
C VAL A 266 13.61 -9.71 0.15
N ALA A 267 12.43 -9.18 0.45
CA ALA A 267 11.81 -8.10 -0.32
C ALA A 267 12.72 -6.86 -0.40
N VAL A 268 13.29 -6.44 0.73
CA VAL A 268 14.25 -5.31 0.76
C VAL A 268 15.47 -5.57 -0.10
N LYS A 269 16.05 -6.79 -0.04
CA LYS A 269 17.22 -7.13 -0.86
C LYS A 269 16.89 -7.25 -2.35
N MET A 270 15.71 -7.76 -2.71
CA MET A 270 15.24 -7.82 -4.09
C MET A 270 15.09 -6.43 -4.71
N THR A 271 14.75 -5.42 -3.92
CA THR A 271 14.69 -4.03 -4.38
C THR A 271 16.03 -3.59 -4.97
N GLY A 272 17.15 -3.99 -4.35
CA GLY A 272 18.50 -3.71 -4.87
C GLY A 272 18.83 -4.40 -6.21
N LEU A 273 18.11 -5.46 -6.58
CA LEU A 273 18.26 -6.16 -7.86
C LEU A 273 17.43 -5.53 -8.98
N ALA A 274 16.42 -4.72 -8.64
CA ALA A 274 15.55 -4.08 -9.61
C ALA A 274 16.29 -2.95 -10.33
N LYS A 275 16.03 -2.83 -11.65
CA LYS A 275 16.45 -1.65 -12.42
C LYS A 275 15.54 -0.46 -12.11
N PRO A 276 15.97 0.78 -12.42
CA PRO A 276 15.09 1.96 -12.30
C PRO A 276 13.75 1.74 -13.00
N ASN A 277 12.66 2.12 -12.32
CA ASN A 277 11.28 1.95 -12.77
C ASN A 277 10.92 0.49 -13.15
N ARG A 278 11.46 -0.45 -12.37
CA ARG A 278 11.17 -1.89 -12.44
C ARG A 278 10.93 -2.43 -11.04
N PHE A 279 10.31 -3.59 -11.02
CA PHE A 279 10.16 -4.34 -9.78
C PHE A 279 10.57 -5.80 -9.96
N VAL A 280 10.98 -6.39 -8.85
CA VAL A 280 11.39 -7.79 -8.75
C VAL A 280 10.48 -8.50 -7.77
N VAL A 281 10.02 -9.68 -8.15
CA VAL A 281 9.18 -10.54 -7.29
C VAL A 281 9.90 -11.83 -6.97
N GLY A 282 9.67 -12.37 -5.77
CA GLY A 282 10.17 -13.66 -5.34
C GLY A 282 9.40 -14.82 -5.97
N GLN A 283 9.99 -16.03 -5.90
CA GLN A 283 9.41 -17.26 -6.45
C GLN A 283 7.97 -17.48 -6.01
N LEU A 284 7.66 -17.33 -4.71
CA LEU A 284 6.33 -17.61 -4.19
C LEU A 284 5.27 -16.61 -4.69
N VAL A 285 5.66 -15.34 -4.89
CA VAL A 285 4.78 -14.35 -5.53
C VAL A 285 4.53 -14.75 -6.98
N TYR A 286 5.60 -15.07 -7.73
CA TYR A 286 5.49 -15.49 -9.13
C TYR A 286 4.61 -16.73 -9.29
N ASP A 287 4.77 -17.74 -8.44
CA ASP A 287 4.00 -18.97 -8.48
C ASP A 287 2.50 -18.73 -8.21
N ALA A 288 2.18 -17.76 -7.35
CA ALA A 288 0.82 -17.38 -7.01
C ALA A 288 0.09 -16.65 -8.16
N LEU A 289 0.79 -16.07 -9.13
CA LEU A 289 0.18 -15.32 -10.24
C LEU A 289 -0.41 -16.27 -11.29
N ASP A 290 -1.41 -15.79 -12.04
CA ASP A 290 -1.91 -16.45 -13.23
C ASP A 290 -0.97 -16.33 -14.45
N GLU A 291 -1.19 -17.10 -15.49
CA GLU A 291 -0.34 -17.14 -16.68
C GLU A 291 -0.25 -15.77 -17.41
N LYS A 292 -1.33 -14.99 -17.39
CA LYS A 292 -1.36 -13.65 -17.97
C LYS A 292 -0.44 -12.70 -17.20
N GLN A 293 -0.50 -12.76 -15.88
CA GLN A 293 0.38 -11.97 -15.01
C GLN A 293 1.84 -12.42 -15.14
N LYS A 294 2.09 -13.74 -15.15
CA LYS A 294 3.44 -14.33 -15.29
C LYS A 294 4.13 -13.93 -16.59
N SER A 295 3.38 -13.78 -17.68
CA SER A 295 3.95 -13.37 -18.98
C SER A 295 4.63 -12.00 -18.95
N ALA A 296 4.33 -11.15 -17.94
CA ALA A 296 4.96 -9.86 -17.74
C ALA A 296 6.28 -9.92 -16.94
N PHE A 297 6.79 -11.11 -16.67
CA PHE A 297 8.03 -11.32 -15.93
C PHE A 297 9.03 -12.18 -16.69
N LYS A 298 10.28 -12.01 -16.34
CA LYS A 298 11.39 -12.89 -16.76
C LYS A 298 12.23 -13.28 -15.56
N VAL A 299 12.77 -14.48 -15.59
CA VAL A 299 13.75 -14.92 -14.59
C VAL A 299 14.92 -13.95 -14.57
N LEU A 300 15.29 -13.50 -13.39
CA LEU A 300 16.46 -12.67 -13.18
C LEU A 300 17.64 -13.57 -12.76
N ASN A 301 18.55 -13.82 -13.69
CA ASN A 301 19.77 -14.56 -13.41
C ASN A 301 20.75 -13.64 -12.65
N VAL A 302 20.94 -13.93 -11.37
CA VAL A 302 21.85 -13.20 -10.49
C VAL A 302 22.96 -14.14 -10.08
N GLY A 303 24.21 -13.67 -10.11
CA GLY A 303 25.34 -14.44 -9.64
C GLY A 303 25.21 -14.83 -8.16
N SER A 304 25.74 -15.99 -7.80
CA SER A 304 25.66 -16.53 -6.42
C SER A 304 26.37 -15.66 -5.39
N ASP A 305 27.29 -14.82 -5.82
CA ASP A 305 27.98 -13.80 -5.02
C ASP A 305 27.06 -12.64 -4.60
N ILE A 306 26.03 -12.37 -5.40
CA ILE A 306 25.04 -11.30 -5.15
C ILE A 306 23.77 -11.87 -4.52
N TRP A 307 23.33 -13.05 -4.97
CA TRP A 307 22.09 -13.68 -4.55
C TRP A 307 22.30 -15.16 -4.22
N SER A 308 22.47 -15.45 -2.94
CA SER A 308 22.70 -16.80 -2.40
C SER A 308 21.59 -17.28 -1.46
N TYR A 309 20.45 -16.57 -1.44
CA TYR A 309 19.33 -16.96 -0.57
C TYR A 309 18.70 -18.25 -1.08
N VAL A 310 18.40 -19.15 -0.14
CA VAL A 310 17.75 -20.42 -0.43
C VAL A 310 16.34 -20.44 0.13
N GLY A 311 15.44 -21.10 -0.56
CA GLY A 311 14.08 -21.30 -0.08
C GLY A 311 14.11 -22.13 1.20
N SER A 312 13.46 -21.65 2.26
CA SER A 312 13.45 -22.29 3.59
C SER A 312 12.89 -23.73 3.58
N ARG A 313 12.04 -24.06 2.61
CA ARG A 313 11.43 -25.38 2.46
C ARG A 313 12.17 -26.29 1.48
N THR A 314 12.83 -25.73 0.48
CA THR A 314 13.43 -26.50 -0.64
C THR A 314 14.93 -26.65 -0.54
N GLY A 315 15.61 -25.76 0.20
CA GLY A 315 17.07 -25.71 0.23
C GLY A 315 17.73 -25.33 -1.10
N VAL A 316 16.91 -24.99 -2.12
CA VAL A 316 17.39 -24.58 -3.45
C VAL A 316 17.44 -23.04 -3.49
N THR A 317 18.32 -22.48 -4.32
CA THR A 317 18.41 -21.02 -4.53
C THR A 317 17.03 -20.45 -4.86
N TYR A 318 16.63 -19.44 -4.10
CA TYR A 318 15.33 -18.78 -4.25
C TYR A 318 15.31 -17.95 -5.53
N SER A 319 14.47 -18.35 -6.47
CA SER A 319 14.40 -17.70 -7.78
C SER A 319 13.73 -16.33 -7.66
N VAL A 320 14.20 -15.40 -8.45
CA VAL A 320 13.66 -14.03 -8.52
C VAL A 320 13.32 -13.66 -9.96
N TYR A 321 12.28 -12.87 -10.13
CA TYR A 321 11.73 -12.53 -11.44
C TYR A 321 11.60 -11.01 -11.57
N SER A 322 12.13 -10.47 -12.64
CA SER A 322 12.03 -9.02 -12.94
C SER A 322 10.87 -8.76 -13.87
N SER A 323 10.11 -7.67 -13.59
CA SER A 323 9.11 -7.16 -14.51
C SER A 323 9.73 -6.82 -15.87
N ILE A 324 9.00 -7.16 -16.94
CA ILE A 324 9.26 -6.69 -18.31
C ILE A 324 8.67 -5.28 -18.41
N ALA A 325 9.19 -4.46 -19.33
CA ALA A 325 8.76 -3.08 -19.48
C ALA A 325 7.28 -2.92 -19.75
#